data_b7ea08e30005a21bc7ce04a81128271b
#
_entry.id   b7ea08e30005a21bc7ce04a81128271b
#
_cell.length_a   1.000
_cell.length_b   1.000
_cell.length_c   1.000
_cell.angle_alpha   90.00
_cell.angle_beta   90.00
_cell.angle_gamma   90.00
#
_symmetry.space_group_name_H-M   'P 1'
#
loop_
_entity.id
_entity.type
_entity.pdbx_description
1 polymer ?
#
loop_
_entity_poly.entity_id
_entity_poly.type
_entity_poly.pdbx_seq_one_letter_code
_entity_poly.pdbx_strand_id
1 'polypeptide(L)'
;MSAAALKTITKKYGNILVNGAQVFEDLKNMKVIPVSPSLDYALGGGFREGTWIQMIGDPKSGKTTTALQFAATCQKKEYGERPIFYINVEARLSTKNFEGIEGLQADKITVVQAEEEPLSAEQYLGAVEKLVKSHPNCVVIIDSISSLIAQKDLDEEVRGDYRPGVPKILSNFCKKMSSVVPKQKAIIIMVTHFIANTAGMGKKKVADGGVKVRYQADTILEIAWTQAWKEKNEGRQIGQVMHWKIVTSALGGFVGGEAIGWLRYGLGIDKKQELFEQANDFDLISSAGAWYTCDFLVENPELISGPLKENNIDLEDKEKITKFVKFQGQQKLREFLDENKLWDILENSLAEMLS
;
A
#
# COMPACT_ATOMS: atom_id res chain seq x y z
N MET A 1 20.73 11.06 -35.92
CA MET A 1 19.49 11.38 -36.69
C MET A 1 19.63 12.75 -37.35
N SER A 2 19.20 12.94 -38.60
CA SER A 2 19.28 14.24 -39.24
C SER A 2 18.22 15.22 -38.67
N ALA A 3 18.57 16.48 -38.49
CA ALA A 3 17.62 17.52 -38.01
C ALA A 3 16.35 17.62 -38.85
N ALA A 4 16.43 17.29 -40.14
CA ALA A 4 15.29 17.25 -41.06
C ALA A 4 14.30 16.13 -40.71
N ALA A 5 14.76 14.96 -40.33
CA ALA A 5 13.89 13.85 -39.91
C ALA A 5 13.12 14.18 -38.62
N LEU A 6 13.81 14.79 -37.62
CA LEU A 6 13.18 15.23 -36.38
C LEU A 6 12.09 16.29 -36.63
N LYS A 7 12.35 17.27 -37.47
CA LYS A 7 11.35 18.30 -37.87
C LYS A 7 10.12 17.67 -38.56
N THR A 8 10.32 16.69 -39.42
CA THR A 8 9.22 15.98 -40.10
C THR A 8 8.34 15.21 -39.11
N ILE A 9 8.94 14.53 -38.12
CA ILE A 9 8.22 13.81 -37.06
C ILE A 9 7.39 14.79 -36.22
N THR A 10 8.01 15.87 -35.75
CA THR A 10 7.30 16.91 -34.96
C THR A 10 6.17 17.57 -35.72
N LYS A 11 6.35 17.84 -37.02
CA LYS A 11 5.28 18.42 -37.88
C LYS A 11 4.11 17.44 -38.04
N LYS A 12 4.36 16.15 -38.16
CA LYS A 12 3.31 15.13 -38.40
C LYS A 12 2.58 14.70 -37.11
N TYR A 13 3.28 14.58 -35.99
CA TYR A 13 2.79 13.95 -34.79
C TYR A 13 2.77 14.89 -33.56
N GLY A 14 3.16 16.17 -33.71
CA GLY A 14 3.29 17.11 -32.59
C GLY A 14 4.57 16.92 -31.79
N ASN A 15 4.61 17.50 -30.59
CA ASN A 15 5.79 17.41 -29.67
C ASN A 15 5.84 16.06 -28.97
N ILE A 16 6.21 15.00 -29.71
CA ILE A 16 6.40 13.65 -29.19
C ILE A 16 7.86 13.30 -28.89
N LEU A 17 8.78 14.20 -29.27
CA LEU A 17 10.20 14.01 -29.08
C LEU A 17 10.64 14.73 -27.79
N VAL A 18 11.08 13.99 -26.80
CA VAL A 18 11.58 14.49 -25.53
C VAL A 18 13.03 14.08 -25.35
N ASN A 19 13.83 14.95 -24.72
CA ASN A 19 15.22 14.62 -24.38
C ASN A 19 15.26 13.55 -23.29
N GLY A 20 16.09 12.51 -23.46
CA GLY A 20 16.24 11.45 -22.47
C GLY A 20 16.69 11.95 -21.09
N ALA A 21 17.53 12.99 -21.03
CA ALA A 21 17.93 13.60 -19.75
C ALA A 21 16.71 14.24 -19.04
N GLN A 22 15.80 14.89 -19.78
CA GLN A 22 14.57 15.44 -19.19
C GLN A 22 13.68 14.33 -18.65
N VAL A 23 13.50 13.24 -19.42
CA VAL A 23 12.72 12.08 -18.97
C VAL A 23 13.32 11.47 -17.70
N PHE A 24 14.65 11.39 -17.62
CA PHE A 24 15.35 10.87 -16.43
C PHE A 24 15.10 11.76 -15.21
N GLU A 25 15.22 13.07 -15.34
CA GLU A 25 14.93 14.01 -14.24
C GLU A 25 13.46 13.97 -13.83
N ASP A 26 12.52 13.89 -14.76
CA ASP A 26 11.10 13.77 -14.47
C ASP A 26 10.80 12.48 -13.66
N LEU A 27 11.43 11.36 -14.02
CA LEU A 27 11.30 10.08 -13.31
C LEU A 27 11.93 10.12 -11.90
N LYS A 28 13.09 10.78 -11.77
CA LYS A 28 13.78 10.95 -10.48
C LYS A 28 12.96 11.80 -9.50
N ASN A 29 12.21 12.77 -10.02
CA ASN A 29 11.35 13.66 -9.24
C ASN A 29 9.94 13.08 -8.95
N MET A 30 9.66 11.84 -9.34
CA MET A 30 8.40 11.17 -8.99
C MET A 30 8.34 10.89 -7.50
N LYS A 31 7.24 11.29 -6.85
CA LYS A 31 7.04 11.05 -5.43
C LYS A 31 6.82 9.57 -5.13
N VAL A 32 7.46 9.10 -4.08
CA VAL A 32 7.18 7.82 -3.45
C VAL A 32 6.37 8.08 -2.18
N ILE A 33 5.29 7.37 -1.98
CA ILE A 33 4.35 7.56 -0.87
C ILE A 33 4.33 6.28 -0.04
N PRO A 34 4.61 6.38 1.27
CA PRO A 34 4.65 5.22 2.15
C PRO A 34 3.27 4.60 2.34
N VAL A 35 3.25 3.30 2.52
CA VAL A 35 2.06 2.47 2.79
C VAL A 35 2.03 2.09 4.27
N SER A 36 3.06 1.34 4.67
CA SER A 36 3.30 0.93 6.05
C SER A 36 4.76 0.54 6.22
N PRO A 37 5.34 0.60 7.42
CA PRO A 37 6.76 0.34 7.64
C PRO A 37 7.27 -0.96 7.00
N SER A 38 6.55 -2.06 7.19
CA SER A 38 6.94 -3.37 6.64
C SER A 38 6.87 -3.43 5.11
N LEU A 39 5.80 -2.87 4.52
CA LEU A 39 5.66 -2.83 3.07
C LEU A 39 6.66 -1.87 2.43
N ASP A 40 6.90 -0.72 3.07
CA ASP A 40 7.82 0.30 2.55
C ASP A 40 9.25 -0.24 2.47
N TYR A 41 9.69 -0.95 3.51
CA TYR A 41 10.95 -1.66 3.49
C TYR A 41 11.03 -2.66 2.32
N ALA A 42 10.07 -3.56 2.19
CA ALA A 42 10.08 -4.59 1.16
C ALA A 42 9.95 -4.03 -0.27
N LEU A 43 9.29 -2.88 -0.44
CA LEU A 43 9.07 -2.23 -1.72
C LEU A 43 10.20 -1.27 -2.14
N GLY A 44 11.04 -0.84 -1.21
CA GLY A 44 12.04 0.21 -1.42
C GLY A 44 11.47 1.63 -1.24
N GLY A 45 10.50 1.80 -0.30
CA GLY A 45 9.98 3.10 0.13
C GLY A 45 8.48 3.31 0.00
N GLY A 46 7.73 2.42 -0.68
CA GLY A 46 6.28 2.54 -0.83
C GLY A 46 5.77 2.49 -2.26
N PHE A 47 4.69 3.24 -2.57
CA PHE A 47 4.14 3.32 -3.93
C PHE A 47 4.56 4.60 -4.62
N ARG A 48 5.10 4.47 -5.84
CA ARG A 48 5.48 5.60 -6.68
C ARG A 48 4.26 6.18 -7.40
N GLU A 49 4.16 7.50 -7.49
CA GLU A 49 3.16 8.15 -8.33
C GLU A 49 3.33 7.80 -9.82
N GLY A 50 2.25 7.85 -10.55
CA GLY A 50 2.23 7.47 -11.97
C GLY A 50 2.27 5.97 -12.22
N THR A 51 1.92 5.13 -11.22
CA THR A 51 2.03 3.66 -11.32
C THR A 51 0.71 2.94 -11.05
N TRP A 52 0.69 1.67 -11.45
CA TRP A 52 -0.39 0.73 -11.23
C TRP A 52 -0.01 -0.29 -10.16
N ILE A 53 -0.85 -0.47 -9.19
CA ILE A 53 -0.67 -1.41 -8.10
C ILE A 53 -1.74 -2.48 -8.18
N GLN A 54 -1.36 -3.76 -8.12
CA GLN A 54 -2.27 -4.88 -7.98
C GLN A 54 -2.11 -5.53 -6.62
N MET A 55 -3.19 -5.54 -5.81
CA MET A 55 -3.24 -6.24 -4.52
C MET A 55 -4.08 -7.50 -4.67
N ILE A 56 -3.46 -8.67 -4.49
CA ILE A 56 -4.08 -9.98 -4.71
C ILE A 56 -4.19 -10.72 -3.37
N GLY A 57 -5.30 -11.40 -3.15
CA GLY A 57 -5.49 -12.22 -1.94
C GLY A 57 -6.90 -12.76 -1.80
N ASP A 58 -7.08 -13.65 -0.85
CA ASP A 58 -8.40 -14.21 -0.51
C ASP A 58 -9.35 -13.12 0.04
N PRO A 59 -10.66 -13.31 0.01
CA PRO A 59 -11.61 -12.40 0.67
C PRO A 59 -11.26 -12.17 2.14
N LYS A 60 -11.48 -10.94 2.63
CA LYS A 60 -11.21 -10.53 4.04
C LYS A 60 -9.75 -10.65 4.48
N SER A 61 -8.80 -10.71 3.55
CA SER A 61 -7.37 -10.81 3.88
C SER A 61 -6.71 -9.46 4.23
N GLY A 62 -7.41 -8.32 4.12
CA GLY A 62 -6.88 -6.99 4.48
C GLY A 62 -6.54 -6.08 3.29
N LYS A 63 -6.76 -6.51 2.04
CA LYS A 63 -6.47 -5.72 0.81
C LYS A 63 -7.11 -4.33 0.84
N THR A 64 -8.43 -4.27 1.04
CA THR A 64 -9.20 -3.02 1.13
C THR A 64 -8.69 -2.12 2.24
N THR A 65 -8.43 -2.69 3.43
CA THR A 65 -7.88 -1.95 4.57
C THR A 65 -6.52 -1.33 4.23
N THR A 66 -5.63 -2.08 3.57
CA THR A 66 -4.32 -1.57 3.15
C THR A 66 -4.45 -0.46 2.11
N ALA A 67 -5.36 -0.61 1.13
CA ALA A 67 -5.61 0.41 0.12
C ALA A 67 -6.18 1.71 0.74
N LEU A 68 -7.09 1.60 1.71
CA LEU A 68 -7.65 2.75 2.44
C LEU A 68 -6.62 3.38 3.40
N GLN A 69 -5.75 2.58 4.03
CA GLN A 69 -4.63 3.11 4.84
C GLN A 69 -3.66 3.93 3.98
N PHE A 70 -3.36 3.46 2.77
CA PHE A 70 -2.59 4.23 1.80
C PHE A 70 -3.31 5.51 1.37
N ALA A 71 -4.64 5.46 1.16
CA ALA A 71 -5.43 6.66 0.88
C ALA A 71 -5.33 7.70 2.00
N ALA A 72 -5.39 7.27 3.28
CA ALA A 72 -5.20 8.16 4.43
C ALA A 72 -3.82 8.84 4.41
N THR A 73 -2.76 8.13 4.02
CA THR A 73 -1.44 8.71 3.83
C THR A 73 -1.45 9.75 2.70
N CYS A 74 -2.07 9.43 1.56
CA CYS A 74 -2.16 10.33 0.40
C CYS A 74 -2.94 11.62 0.67
N GLN A 75 -3.84 11.62 1.65
CA GLN A 75 -4.61 12.81 2.07
C GLN A 75 -3.79 13.82 2.88
N LYS A 76 -2.60 13.45 3.36
CA LYS A 76 -1.73 14.36 4.11
C LYS A 76 -1.09 15.42 3.20
N LYS A 77 -0.81 16.61 3.78
CA LYS A 77 -0.19 17.76 3.06
C LYS A 77 1.15 17.41 2.43
N GLU A 78 1.98 16.65 3.12
CA GLU A 78 3.32 16.24 2.65
C GLU A 78 3.27 15.44 1.34
N TYR A 79 2.18 14.69 1.12
CA TYR A 79 1.95 13.92 -0.12
C TYR A 79 1.04 14.62 -1.13
N GLY A 80 0.61 15.86 -0.83
CA GLY A 80 -0.10 16.74 -1.76
C GLY A 80 -1.61 16.68 -1.66
N GLU A 81 -2.20 16.20 -0.55
CA GLU A 81 -3.66 16.15 -0.33
C GLU A 81 -4.41 15.60 -1.56
N ARG A 82 -3.99 14.42 -2.01
CA ARG A 82 -4.43 13.83 -3.27
C ARG A 82 -5.93 13.55 -3.30
N PRO A 83 -6.63 13.84 -4.41
CA PRO A 83 -8.01 13.40 -4.60
C PRO A 83 -8.10 11.88 -4.56
N ILE A 84 -9.01 11.33 -3.75
CA ILE A 84 -9.21 9.89 -3.59
C ILE A 84 -10.54 9.48 -4.22
N PHE A 85 -10.49 8.53 -5.15
CA PHE A 85 -11.66 7.93 -5.80
C PHE A 85 -11.75 6.44 -5.45
N TYR A 86 -12.82 6.06 -4.79
CA TYR A 86 -13.09 4.67 -4.45
C TYR A 86 -14.18 4.11 -5.35
N ILE A 87 -13.83 3.15 -6.18
CA ILE A 87 -14.75 2.50 -7.13
C ILE A 87 -15.31 1.25 -6.45
N ASN A 88 -16.51 1.37 -5.89
CA ASN A 88 -17.18 0.37 -5.07
C ASN A 88 -17.93 -0.65 -5.94
N VAL A 89 -17.18 -1.52 -6.64
CA VAL A 89 -17.75 -2.53 -7.55
C VAL A 89 -18.45 -3.65 -6.77
N GLU A 90 -17.92 -4.04 -5.61
CA GLU A 90 -18.50 -5.09 -4.77
C GLU A 90 -19.73 -4.66 -3.99
N ALA A 91 -20.00 -3.35 -3.91
CA ALA A 91 -21.09 -2.78 -3.11
C ALA A 91 -21.08 -3.23 -1.62
N ARG A 92 -19.87 -3.52 -1.08
CA ARG A 92 -19.67 -4.01 0.30
C ARG A 92 -19.05 -2.99 1.24
N LEU A 93 -18.87 -1.75 0.76
CA LEU A 93 -18.32 -0.68 1.57
C LEU A 93 -19.26 -0.38 2.74
N SER A 94 -18.71 -0.31 3.93
CA SER A 94 -19.45 -0.02 5.18
C SER A 94 -18.77 1.07 5.97
N THR A 95 -19.48 1.68 6.92
CA THR A 95 -18.94 2.70 7.84
C THR A 95 -17.69 2.20 8.56
N LYS A 96 -17.67 0.91 8.96
CA LYS A 96 -16.52 0.28 9.61
C LYS A 96 -15.24 0.28 8.76
N ASN A 97 -15.36 0.29 7.43
CA ASN A 97 -14.20 0.38 6.55
C ASN A 97 -13.53 1.74 6.64
N PHE A 98 -14.29 2.82 6.86
CA PHE A 98 -13.76 4.17 7.01
C PHE A 98 -13.37 4.49 8.46
N GLU A 99 -14.24 4.22 9.41
CA GLU A 99 -14.02 4.48 10.84
C GLU A 99 -12.87 3.64 11.42
N GLY A 100 -12.60 2.47 10.83
CA GLY A 100 -11.56 1.55 11.25
C GLY A 100 -10.18 1.83 10.66
N ILE A 101 -9.95 3.00 10.06
CA ILE A 101 -8.66 3.39 9.47
C ILE A 101 -8.19 4.71 10.11
N GLU A 102 -7.09 4.65 10.84
CA GLU A 102 -6.52 5.82 11.49
C GLU A 102 -6.10 6.89 10.46
N GLY A 103 -6.55 8.12 10.70
CA GLY A 103 -6.21 9.28 9.88
C GLY A 103 -6.94 9.39 8.55
N LEU A 104 -7.85 8.47 8.21
CA LEU A 104 -8.65 8.53 6.99
C LEU A 104 -9.74 9.59 7.11
N GLN A 105 -9.77 10.55 6.18
CA GLN A 105 -10.79 11.58 6.06
C GLN A 105 -11.84 11.11 5.06
N ALA A 106 -12.91 10.47 5.56
CA ALA A 106 -13.95 9.85 4.74
C ALA A 106 -14.70 10.87 3.87
N ASP A 107 -14.90 12.09 4.37
CA ASP A 107 -15.53 13.21 3.69
C ASP A 107 -14.74 13.71 2.46
N LYS A 108 -13.45 13.37 2.36
CA LYS A 108 -12.58 13.68 1.22
C LYS A 108 -12.44 12.52 0.23
N ILE A 109 -13.24 11.47 0.36
CA ILE A 109 -13.26 10.35 -0.57
C ILE A 109 -14.50 10.44 -1.45
N THR A 110 -14.30 10.47 -2.76
CA THR A 110 -15.41 10.33 -3.71
C THR A 110 -15.62 8.86 -4.03
N VAL A 111 -16.82 8.36 -3.71
CA VAL A 111 -17.20 6.97 -4.01
C VAL A 111 -17.99 6.92 -5.32
N VAL A 112 -17.58 6.03 -6.21
CA VAL A 112 -18.32 5.69 -7.45
C VAL A 112 -18.98 4.34 -7.24
N GLN A 113 -20.31 4.31 -7.22
CA GLN A 113 -21.10 3.11 -7.01
C GLN A 113 -22.42 3.16 -7.77
N ALA A 114 -23.02 2.02 -8.01
CA ALA A 114 -24.36 1.91 -8.52
C ALA A 114 -25.38 2.37 -7.46
N GLU A 115 -26.40 3.12 -7.87
CA GLU A 115 -27.50 3.54 -6.98
C GLU A 115 -28.72 2.64 -7.16
N GLU A 116 -29.31 2.60 -8.35
CA GLU A 116 -30.53 1.82 -8.64
C GLU A 116 -30.24 0.59 -9.50
N GLU A 117 -29.51 0.76 -10.60
CA GLU A 117 -29.17 -0.31 -11.52
C GLU A 117 -27.67 -0.64 -11.48
N PRO A 118 -27.29 -1.94 -11.63
CA PRO A 118 -25.87 -2.32 -11.62
C PRO A 118 -25.12 -1.67 -12.79
N LEU A 119 -23.94 -1.12 -12.51
CA LEU A 119 -23.05 -0.55 -13.52
C LEU A 119 -22.20 -1.64 -14.17
N SER A 120 -22.01 -1.53 -15.48
CA SER A 120 -21.12 -2.42 -16.23
C SER A 120 -19.64 -2.10 -16.00
N ALA A 121 -18.76 -3.03 -16.34
CA ALA A 121 -17.32 -2.83 -16.37
C ALA A 121 -16.93 -1.64 -17.25
N GLU A 122 -17.59 -1.47 -18.40
CA GLU A 122 -17.39 -0.36 -19.31
C GLU A 122 -17.72 0.99 -18.64
N GLN A 123 -18.81 1.03 -17.88
CA GLN A 123 -19.24 2.26 -17.18
C GLN A 123 -18.29 2.60 -16.03
N TYR A 124 -17.96 1.65 -15.16
CA TYR A 124 -16.98 1.86 -14.07
C TYR A 124 -15.62 2.32 -14.62
N LEU A 125 -15.06 1.57 -15.57
CA LEU A 125 -13.75 1.90 -16.15
C LEU A 125 -13.76 3.18 -16.98
N GLY A 126 -14.90 3.50 -17.63
CA GLY A 126 -15.13 4.77 -18.29
C GLY A 126 -15.15 5.95 -17.32
N ALA A 127 -15.74 5.78 -16.13
CA ALA A 127 -15.70 6.78 -15.05
C ALA A 127 -14.25 6.98 -14.56
N VAL A 128 -13.51 5.90 -14.29
CA VAL A 128 -12.09 5.96 -13.90
C VAL A 128 -11.26 6.73 -14.93
N GLU A 129 -11.45 6.45 -16.23
CA GLU A 129 -10.73 7.18 -17.28
C GLU A 129 -10.97 8.69 -17.21
N LYS A 130 -12.21 9.12 -17.04
CA LYS A 130 -12.57 10.54 -16.93
C LYS A 130 -11.99 11.16 -15.67
N LEU A 131 -12.10 10.49 -14.52
CA LEU A 131 -11.58 10.97 -13.24
C LEU A 131 -10.07 11.18 -13.29
N VAL A 132 -9.31 10.21 -13.78
CA VAL A 132 -7.85 10.31 -13.89
C VAL A 132 -7.44 11.43 -14.84
N LYS A 133 -8.14 11.62 -15.96
CA LYS A 133 -7.84 12.69 -16.91
C LYS A 133 -8.13 14.09 -16.37
N SER A 134 -9.13 14.23 -15.52
CA SER A 134 -9.56 15.53 -14.97
C SER A 134 -8.92 15.89 -13.62
N HIS A 135 -8.36 14.90 -12.91
CA HIS A 135 -7.76 15.11 -11.59
C HIS A 135 -6.31 14.58 -11.55
N PRO A 136 -5.32 15.41 -11.90
CA PRO A 136 -3.92 15.06 -11.75
C PRO A 136 -3.60 14.66 -10.30
N ASN A 137 -2.61 13.80 -10.13
CA ASN A 137 -2.16 13.27 -8.83
C ASN A 137 -3.21 12.46 -8.05
N CYS A 138 -4.34 12.09 -8.64
CA CYS A 138 -5.38 11.34 -7.91
C CYS A 138 -4.93 9.90 -7.58
N VAL A 139 -5.59 9.33 -6.58
CA VAL A 139 -5.52 7.91 -6.24
C VAL A 139 -6.88 7.29 -6.54
N VAL A 140 -6.88 6.22 -7.32
CA VAL A 140 -8.09 5.46 -7.65
C VAL A 140 -7.96 4.06 -7.08
N ILE A 141 -8.91 3.65 -6.25
CA ILE A 141 -9.00 2.31 -5.69
C ILE A 141 -10.18 1.60 -6.36
N ILE A 142 -9.92 0.53 -7.11
CA ILE A 142 -10.97 -0.30 -7.75
C ILE A 142 -11.17 -1.56 -6.91
N ASP A 143 -12.26 -1.64 -6.18
CA ASP A 143 -12.52 -2.74 -5.25
C ASP A 143 -13.85 -3.45 -5.58
N SER A 144 -13.78 -4.58 -6.26
CA SER A 144 -12.62 -5.24 -6.84
C SER A 144 -12.79 -5.42 -8.36
N ILE A 145 -11.67 -5.55 -9.08
CA ILE A 145 -11.74 -5.86 -10.53
C ILE A 145 -12.35 -7.24 -10.79
N SER A 146 -12.33 -8.14 -9.80
CA SER A 146 -12.92 -9.47 -9.87
C SER A 146 -14.44 -9.46 -9.90
N SER A 147 -15.08 -8.38 -9.47
CA SER A 147 -16.53 -8.24 -9.40
C SER A 147 -17.11 -7.44 -10.58
N LEU A 148 -16.27 -7.04 -11.53
CA LEU A 148 -16.70 -6.36 -12.75
C LEU A 148 -17.50 -7.31 -13.65
N ILE A 149 -18.59 -6.80 -14.24
CA ILE A 149 -19.46 -7.52 -15.18
C ILE A 149 -19.53 -6.73 -16.48
N ALA A 150 -19.34 -7.37 -17.63
CA ALA A 150 -19.46 -6.71 -18.93
C ALA A 150 -20.92 -6.33 -19.25
N GLN A 151 -21.15 -5.23 -19.96
CA GLN A 151 -22.52 -4.77 -20.30
C GLN A 151 -23.36 -5.85 -20.94
N LYS A 152 -22.82 -6.55 -21.94
CA LYS A 152 -23.53 -7.66 -22.60
C LYS A 152 -23.96 -8.76 -21.65
N ASP A 153 -23.21 -8.95 -20.56
CA ASP A 153 -23.42 -10.00 -19.58
C ASP A 153 -24.45 -9.58 -18.51
N LEU A 154 -24.63 -8.24 -18.33
CA LEU A 154 -25.74 -7.69 -17.54
C LEU A 154 -27.09 -7.79 -18.28
N ASP A 155 -27.06 -7.69 -19.62
CA ASP A 155 -28.25 -7.70 -20.47
C ASP A 155 -28.76 -9.13 -20.75
N GLU A 156 -27.93 -10.15 -20.50
CA GLU A 156 -28.28 -11.58 -20.73
C GLU A 156 -28.80 -12.23 -19.43
N GLU A 157 -29.72 -13.21 -19.61
CA GLU A 157 -30.14 -14.08 -18.50
C GLU A 157 -28.97 -14.91 -17.98
N VAL A 158 -28.97 -15.19 -16.67
CA VAL A 158 -27.94 -16.02 -16.01
C VAL A 158 -27.92 -17.43 -16.64
N ARG A 159 -26.81 -17.76 -17.32
CA ARG A 159 -26.58 -19.07 -17.98
C ARG A 159 -25.29 -19.70 -17.46
N GLY A 160 -25.23 -21.04 -17.49
CA GLY A 160 -24.09 -21.81 -16.95
C GLY A 160 -22.84 -21.89 -17.84
N ASP A 161 -22.94 -21.54 -19.14
CA ASP A 161 -21.88 -21.67 -20.17
C ASP A 161 -21.14 -20.34 -20.50
N TYR A 162 -21.14 -19.43 -19.55
CA TYR A 162 -20.67 -18.07 -19.64
C TYR A 162 -19.16 -17.90 -19.85
N ARG A 163 -18.77 -17.14 -20.87
CA ARG A 163 -17.37 -16.67 -21.07
C ARG A 163 -17.25 -15.18 -20.70
N PRO A 164 -16.57 -14.83 -19.58
CA PRO A 164 -16.49 -13.44 -19.14
C PRO A 164 -15.88 -12.51 -20.19
N GLY A 165 -16.59 -11.42 -20.54
CA GLY A 165 -16.09 -10.36 -21.43
C GLY A 165 -15.06 -9.44 -20.75
N VAL A 166 -15.05 -9.41 -19.43
CA VAL A 166 -14.26 -8.49 -18.57
C VAL A 166 -12.75 -8.50 -18.84
N PRO A 167 -12.05 -9.65 -19.05
CA PRO A 167 -10.62 -9.62 -19.34
C PRO A 167 -10.24 -8.83 -20.60
N LYS A 168 -11.11 -8.79 -21.62
CA LYS A 168 -10.90 -8.00 -22.83
C LYS A 168 -11.09 -6.50 -22.57
N ILE A 169 -12.10 -6.15 -21.78
CA ILE A 169 -12.41 -4.77 -21.39
C ILE A 169 -11.27 -4.21 -20.55
N LEU A 170 -10.82 -4.94 -19.52
CA LEU A 170 -9.65 -4.58 -18.70
C LEU A 170 -8.38 -4.42 -19.55
N SER A 171 -8.13 -5.33 -20.50
CA SER A 171 -6.98 -5.23 -21.40
C SER A 171 -7.02 -3.94 -22.23
N ASN A 172 -8.19 -3.56 -22.76
CA ASN A 172 -8.36 -2.33 -23.54
C ASN A 172 -8.19 -1.09 -22.64
N PHE A 173 -8.77 -1.10 -21.45
CA PHE A 173 -8.63 -0.04 -20.45
C PHE A 173 -7.14 0.17 -20.07
N CYS A 174 -6.42 -0.88 -19.73
CA CYS A 174 -4.99 -0.80 -19.43
C CYS A 174 -4.18 -0.19 -20.58
N LYS A 175 -4.42 -0.65 -21.82
CA LYS A 175 -3.72 -0.09 -23.00
C LYS A 175 -4.02 1.39 -23.21
N LYS A 176 -5.27 1.79 -23.05
CA LYS A 176 -5.72 3.18 -23.24
C LYS A 176 -5.14 4.11 -22.19
N MET A 177 -5.02 3.62 -20.95
CA MET A 177 -4.56 4.39 -19.80
C MET A 177 -3.06 4.32 -19.54
N SER A 178 -2.32 3.45 -20.21
CA SER A 178 -0.89 3.19 -19.97
C SER A 178 0.00 4.44 -20.01
N SER A 179 -0.32 5.40 -20.90
CA SER A 179 0.39 6.69 -21.00
C SER A 179 -0.27 7.80 -20.19
N VAL A 180 -1.55 7.65 -19.83
CA VAL A 180 -2.31 8.67 -19.11
C VAL A 180 -1.93 8.67 -17.64
N VAL A 181 -1.85 7.48 -17.01
CA VAL A 181 -1.56 7.34 -15.58
C VAL A 181 -0.22 7.97 -15.19
N PRO A 182 0.91 7.67 -15.86
CA PRO A 182 2.19 8.32 -15.55
C PRO A 182 2.15 9.84 -15.81
N LYS A 183 1.54 10.27 -16.91
CA LYS A 183 1.42 11.70 -17.26
C LYS A 183 0.64 12.48 -16.22
N GLN A 184 -0.43 11.90 -15.68
CA GLN A 184 -1.25 12.51 -14.65
C GLN A 184 -0.69 12.29 -13.23
N LYS A 185 0.43 11.57 -13.10
CA LYS A 185 0.99 11.16 -11.79
C LYS A 185 -0.05 10.48 -10.88
N ALA A 186 -1.05 9.85 -11.49
CA ALA A 186 -2.11 9.15 -10.78
C ALA A 186 -1.61 7.80 -10.27
N ILE A 187 -2.22 7.28 -9.21
CA ILE A 187 -1.98 5.93 -8.68
C ILE A 187 -3.26 5.14 -8.82
N ILE A 188 -3.21 4.00 -9.51
CA ILE A 188 -4.36 3.11 -9.64
C ILE A 188 -4.09 1.82 -8.86
N ILE A 189 -4.91 1.57 -7.84
CA ILE A 189 -4.88 0.35 -7.03
C ILE A 189 -6.02 -0.56 -7.48
N MET A 190 -5.67 -1.76 -7.93
CA MET A 190 -6.61 -2.79 -8.37
C MET A 190 -6.65 -3.91 -7.34
N VAL A 191 -7.73 -3.97 -6.56
CA VAL A 191 -7.98 -5.08 -5.65
C VAL A 191 -8.46 -6.28 -6.46
N THR A 192 -7.84 -7.44 -6.22
CA THR A 192 -8.05 -8.66 -7.00
C THR A 192 -8.21 -9.85 -6.08
N HIS A 193 -9.13 -10.76 -6.40
CA HIS A 193 -9.29 -12.03 -5.69
C HIS A 193 -8.52 -13.16 -6.36
N PHE A 194 -8.22 -14.19 -5.57
CA PHE A 194 -7.82 -15.47 -6.12
C PHE A 194 -9.03 -16.26 -6.60
N ILE A 195 -8.90 -16.89 -7.75
CA ILE A 195 -9.84 -17.88 -8.27
C ILE A 195 -9.17 -19.24 -8.42
N ALA A 196 -9.97 -20.31 -8.46
CA ALA A 196 -9.46 -21.64 -8.71
C ALA A 196 -8.83 -21.72 -10.11
N ASN A 197 -7.65 -22.35 -10.21
CA ASN A 197 -7.03 -22.62 -11.51
C ASN A 197 -7.71 -23.84 -12.15
N THR A 198 -8.54 -23.61 -13.14
CA THR A 198 -9.24 -24.67 -13.90
C THR A 198 -8.38 -25.27 -15.03
N ALA A 199 -7.20 -24.74 -15.31
CA ALA A 199 -6.32 -25.24 -16.36
C ALA A 199 -5.56 -26.55 -16.01
N GLY A 200 -5.70 -27.05 -14.78
CA GLY A 200 -5.18 -28.34 -14.33
C GLY A 200 -3.68 -28.42 -14.11
N MET A 201 -2.90 -27.41 -14.50
CA MET A 201 -1.44 -27.35 -14.31
C MET A 201 -1.02 -26.09 -13.57
N GLY A 202 0.03 -26.18 -12.74
CA GLY A 202 0.60 -25.05 -12.01
C GLY A 202 -0.04 -24.80 -10.64
N LYS A 203 -0.09 -23.51 -10.19
CA LYS A 203 -0.64 -23.12 -8.88
C LYS A 203 -2.13 -23.45 -8.81
N LYS A 204 -2.60 -23.92 -7.65
CA LYS A 204 -4.04 -24.22 -7.39
C LYS A 204 -4.94 -22.98 -7.51
N LYS A 205 -4.42 -21.80 -7.22
CA LYS A 205 -5.11 -20.52 -7.31
C LYS A 205 -4.37 -19.57 -8.25
N VAL A 206 -5.09 -18.77 -9.00
CA VAL A 206 -4.57 -17.71 -9.88
C VAL A 206 -5.30 -16.40 -9.59
N ALA A 207 -4.64 -15.27 -9.86
CA ALA A 207 -5.29 -13.98 -9.75
C ALA A 207 -6.35 -13.81 -10.83
N ASP A 208 -7.51 -13.31 -10.46
CA ASP A 208 -8.57 -12.94 -11.39
C ASP A 208 -8.20 -11.66 -12.20
N GLY A 209 -9.00 -11.30 -13.22
CA GLY A 209 -8.80 -10.10 -14.05
C GLY A 209 -7.90 -10.29 -15.25
N GLY A 210 -7.28 -11.47 -15.41
CA GLY A 210 -6.52 -11.85 -16.60
C GLY A 210 -5.07 -11.36 -16.64
N VAL A 211 -4.32 -11.94 -17.58
CA VAL A 211 -2.86 -11.78 -17.70
C VAL A 211 -2.44 -10.32 -17.98
N LYS A 212 -3.27 -9.55 -18.70
CA LYS A 212 -2.92 -8.17 -19.08
C LYS A 212 -2.92 -7.20 -17.90
N VAL A 213 -3.77 -7.38 -16.92
CA VAL A 213 -3.77 -6.58 -15.67
C VAL A 213 -2.44 -6.80 -14.94
N ARG A 214 -2.01 -8.06 -14.83
CA ARG A 214 -0.73 -8.42 -14.21
C ARG A 214 0.47 -7.81 -14.94
N TYR A 215 0.47 -7.76 -16.27
CA TYR A 215 1.55 -7.12 -17.04
C TYR A 215 1.50 -5.59 -17.00
N GLN A 216 0.34 -5.00 -16.71
CA GLN A 216 0.22 -3.55 -16.57
C GLN A 216 0.68 -3.06 -15.20
N ALA A 217 0.53 -3.87 -14.17
CA ALA A 217 0.88 -3.49 -12.81
C ALA A 217 2.39 -3.34 -12.64
N ASP A 218 2.82 -2.17 -12.18
CA ASP A 218 4.21 -1.85 -11.86
C ASP A 218 4.61 -2.47 -10.50
N THR A 219 3.66 -2.52 -9.57
CA THR A 219 3.80 -3.16 -8.26
C THR A 219 2.71 -4.21 -8.08
N ILE A 220 3.12 -5.44 -7.74
CA ILE A 220 2.18 -6.55 -7.47
C ILE A 220 2.47 -7.10 -6.09
N LEU A 221 1.45 -7.07 -5.23
CA LEU A 221 1.44 -7.58 -3.87
C LEU A 221 0.45 -8.74 -3.77
N GLU A 222 0.90 -9.88 -3.26
CA GLU A 222 0.04 -11.04 -2.96
C GLU A 222 -0.02 -11.24 -1.45
N ILE A 223 -1.22 -11.28 -0.84
CA ILE A 223 -1.37 -11.78 0.52
C ILE A 223 -1.37 -13.29 0.44
N ALA A 224 -0.23 -13.89 0.82
CA ALA A 224 -0.02 -15.34 0.72
C ALA A 224 -0.90 -16.09 1.72
N TRP A 225 -1.02 -15.58 2.94
CA TRP A 225 -1.88 -16.10 4.01
C TRP A 225 -2.06 -15.06 5.11
N THR A 226 -3.01 -15.33 6.01
CA THR A 226 -3.27 -14.48 7.18
C THR A 226 -3.36 -15.34 8.43
N GLN A 227 -2.96 -14.75 9.57
CA GLN A 227 -3.04 -15.38 10.89
C GLN A 227 -3.85 -14.51 11.83
N ALA A 228 -4.65 -15.12 12.71
CA ALA A 228 -5.37 -14.40 13.75
C ALA A 228 -4.37 -13.79 14.74
N TRP A 229 -4.45 -12.47 14.95
CA TRP A 229 -3.71 -11.78 15.99
C TRP A 229 -4.55 -11.72 17.25
N LYS A 230 -4.07 -12.41 18.30
CA LYS A 230 -4.78 -12.55 19.56
C LYS A 230 -4.04 -11.83 20.68
N GLU A 231 -4.81 -11.28 21.61
CA GLU A 231 -4.30 -10.74 22.87
C GLU A 231 -3.71 -11.86 23.75
N LYS A 232 -2.53 -11.62 24.33
CA LYS A 232 -1.79 -12.68 25.04
C LYS A 232 -2.53 -13.25 26.26
N ASN A 233 -3.30 -12.43 26.97
CA ASN A 233 -3.93 -12.82 28.24
C ASN A 233 -5.35 -13.36 28.09
N GLU A 234 -6.13 -12.89 27.13
CA GLU A 234 -7.56 -13.23 27.00
C GLU A 234 -7.86 -14.14 25.80
N GLY A 235 -6.88 -14.38 24.93
CA GLY A 235 -7.09 -15.15 23.70
C GLY A 235 -8.05 -14.50 22.69
N ARG A 236 -8.54 -13.28 22.99
CA ARG A 236 -9.43 -12.50 22.13
C ARG A 236 -8.68 -12.10 20.87
N GLN A 237 -9.30 -12.30 19.71
CA GLN A 237 -8.75 -11.82 18.46
C GLN A 237 -8.93 -10.30 18.35
N ILE A 238 -7.82 -9.57 18.24
CA ILE A 238 -7.76 -8.10 18.14
C ILE A 238 -7.42 -7.61 16.75
N GLY A 239 -7.03 -8.54 15.87
CA GLY A 239 -6.63 -8.22 14.51
C GLY A 239 -6.21 -9.46 13.73
N GLN A 240 -5.45 -9.22 12.69
CA GLN A 240 -4.82 -10.27 11.89
C GLN A 240 -3.43 -9.86 11.43
N VAL A 241 -2.54 -10.83 11.29
CA VAL A 241 -1.22 -10.67 10.67
C VAL A 241 -1.36 -11.06 9.20
N MET A 242 -0.87 -10.21 8.31
CA MET A 242 -0.91 -10.41 6.87
C MET A 242 0.49 -10.72 6.36
N HIS A 243 0.65 -11.86 5.70
CA HIS A 243 1.92 -12.24 5.06
C HIS A 243 1.88 -11.83 3.59
N TRP A 244 2.51 -10.73 3.28
CA TRP A 244 2.67 -10.20 1.94
C TRP A 244 3.83 -10.85 1.21
N LYS A 245 3.62 -11.15 -0.05
CA LYS A 245 4.67 -11.51 -1.01
C LYS A 245 4.79 -10.39 -2.03
N ILE A 246 5.99 -9.87 -2.19
CA ILE A 246 6.32 -8.87 -3.20
C ILE A 246 6.62 -9.62 -4.52
N VAL A 247 5.70 -9.51 -5.48
CA VAL A 247 5.87 -10.16 -6.79
C VAL A 247 6.66 -9.27 -7.75
N THR A 248 6.33 -7.98 -7.76
CA THR A 248 7.08 -6.93 -8.48
C THR A 248 7.03 -5.63 -7.68
N SER A 249 8.05 -4.78 -7.83
CA SER A 249 8.09 -3.44 -7.26
C SER A 249 8.53 -2.42 -8.32
N ALA A 250 7.80 -1.30 -8.43
CA ALA A 250 8.14 -0.16 -9.28
C ALA A 250 9.46 0.52 -8.90
N LEU A 251 9.92 0.31 -7.66
CA LEU A 251 11.13 0.92 -7.10
C LEU A 251 12.33 -0.03 -7.12
N GLY A 252 12.16 -1.26 -7.63
CA GLY A 252 13.23 -2.25 -7.60
C GLY A 252 13.49 -2.89 -6.23
N GLY A 253 12.51 -2.81 -5.30
CA GLY A 253 12.58 -3.48 -4.01
C GLY A 253 12.74 -5.00 -4.10
N PHE A 254 12.70 -5.69 -2.96
CA PHE A 254 12.98 -7.12 -2.87
C PHE A 254 11.95 -7.99 -3.60
N VAL A 255 12.10 -8.13 -4.92
CA VAL A 255 11.25 -9.02 -5.72
C VAL A 255 11.38 -10.46 -5.24
N GLY A 256 10.24 -11.08 -4.90
CA GLY A 256 10.18 -12.39 -4.24
C GLY A 256 10.30 -12.33 -2.71
N GLY A 257 10.60 -11.15 -2.14
CA GLY A 257 10.63 -10.91 -0.69
C GLY A 257 9.24 -10.94 -0.06
N GLU A 258 9.24 -10.92 1.25
CA GLU A 258 8.05 -10.97 2.10
C GLU A 258 7.99 -9.74 3.01
N ALA A 259 6.78 -9.34 3.39
CA ALA A 259 6.53 -8.33 4.42
C ALA A 259 5.42 -8.82 5.35
N ILE A 260 5.51 -8.46 6.62
CA ILE A 260 4.52 -8.84 7.62
C ILE A 260 3.74 -7.60 8.03
N GLY A 261 2.46 -7.54 7.63
CA GLY A 261 1.55 -6.46 7.99
C GLY A 261 0.74 -6.82 9.24
N TRP A 262 0.60 -5.86 10.14
CA TRP A 262 -0.19 -6.01 11.38
C TRP A 262 -1.46 -5.17 11.29
N LEU A 263 -2.59 -5.82 11.00
CA LEU A 263 -3.90 -5.18 10.94
C LEU A 263 -4.60 -5.33 12.29
N ARG A 264 -4.93 -4.18 12.92
CA ARG A 264 -5.70 -4.11 14.16
C ARG A 264 -7.13 -3.68 13.86
N TYR A 265 -8.12 -4.38 14.40
CA TYR A 265 -9.52 -4.03 14.22
C TYR A 265 -9.83 -2.67 14.85
N GLY A 266 -10.47 -1.79 14.07
CA GLY A 266 -10.80 -0.42 14.48
C GLY A 266 -9.66 0.60 14.40
N LEU A 267 -8.49 0.19 13.86
CA LEU A 267 -7.33 1.08 13.67
C LEU A 267 -6.80 1.06 12.23
N GLY A 268 -6.94 -0.07 11.54
CA GLY A 268 -6.28 -0.32 10.27
C GLY A 268 -4.92 -1.00 10.46
N ILE A 269 -3.90 -0.56 9.75
CA ILE A 269 -2.53 -1.06 9.95
C ILE A 269 -1.94 -0.44 11.22
N ASP A 270 -1.54 -1.29 12.16
CA ASP A 270 -0.83 -0.88 13.38
C ASP A 270 0.64 -0.62 13.06
N LYS A 271 0.94 0.61 12.61
CA LYS A 271 2.30 1.03 12.24
C LYS A 271 3.29 0.90 13.39
N LYS A 272 2.85 1.17 14.62
CA LYS A 272 3.71 1.03 15.80
C LYS A 272 4.07 -0.42 16.07
N GLN A 273 3.16 -1.37 15.78
CA GLN A 273 3.48 -2.79 15.88
C GLN A 273 4.49 -3.20 14.82
N GLU A 274 4.31 -2.74 13.57
CA GLU A 274 5.26 -3.04 12.48
C GLU A 274 6.65 -2.47 12.78
N LEU A 275 6.74 -1.21 13.24
CA LEU A 275 8.01 -0.58 13.65
C LEU A 275 8.68 -1.34 14.80
N PHE A 276 7.88 -1.78 15.79
CA PHE A 276 8.41 -2.56 16.91
C PHE A 276 9.01 -3.89 16.46
N GLU A 277 8.32 -4.63 15.59
CA GLU A 277 8.82 -5.90 15.07
C GLU A 277 10.09 -5.70 14.24
N GLN A 278 10.11 -4.70 13.34
CA GLN A 278 11.31 -4.36 12.57
C GLN A 278 12.47 -3.94 13.48
N ALA A 279 12.23 -3.09 14.48
CA ALA A 279 13.27 -2.68 15.41
C ALA A 279 13.87 -3.86 16.19
N ASN A 280 13.06 -4.89 16.47
CA ASN A 280 13.54 -6.13 17.10
C ASN A 280 14.34 -7.00 16.09
N ASP A 281 13.94 -7.04 14.83
CA ASP A 281 14.63 -7.78 13.76
C ASP A 281 15.99 -7.15 13.40
N PHE A 282 16.12 -5.82 13.55
CA PHE A 282 17.34 -5.06 13.27
C PHE A 282 18.15 -4.68 14.53
N ASP A 283 17.91 -5.36 15.66
CA ASP A 283 18.64 -5.17 16.93
C ASP A 283 18.61 -3.73 17.51
N LEU A 284 17.67 -2.87 17.06
CA LEU A 284 17.41 -1.56 17.68
C LEU A 284 16.65 -1.72 19.01
N ILE A 285 15.90 -2.81 19.13
CA ILE A 285 15.25 -3.26 20.34
C ILE A 285 15.63 -4.72 20.53
N SER A 286 16.31 -5.07 21.61
CA SER A 286 16.61 -6.46 21.95
C SER A 286 15.58 -7.04 22.91
N SER A 287 15.34 -8.35 22.80
CA SER A 287 14.43 -9.07 23.67
C SER A 287 15.07 -10.28 24.34
N ALA A 288 14.86 -10.42 25.64
CA ALA A 288 15.32 -11.55 26.44
C ALA A 288 14.19 -12.06 27.36
N GLY A 289 13.47 -13.09 26.93
CA GLY A 289 12.28 -13.59 27.60
C GLY A 289 11.16 -12.55 27.64
N ALA A 290 10.78 -12.09 28.83
CA ALA A 290 9.74 -11.05 28.97
C ALA A 290 10.31 -9.61 28.97
N TRP A 291 11.61 -9.45 28.82
CA TRP A 291 12.28 -8.15 28.90
C TRP A 291 12.66 -7.65 27.52
N TYR A 292 12.46 -6.34 27.31
CA TYR A 292 12.81 -5.59 26.09
C TYR A 292 13.72 -4.44 26.46
N THR A 293 14.79 -4.23 25.70
CA THR A 293 15.74 -3.14 25.89
C THR A 293 15.74 -2.29 24.61
N CYS A 294 15.64 -0.95 24.73
CA CYS A 294 15.78 -0.04 23.60
C CYS A 294 17.25 0.25 23.34
N ASP A 295 17.93 -0.60 22.59
CA ASP A 295 19.38 -0.50 22.36
C ASP A 295 19.74 0.77 21.59
N PHE A 296 18.88 1.23 20.66
CA PHE A 296 19.08 2.49 19.97
C PHE A 296 19.15 3.73 20.90
N LEU A 297 18.50 3.66 22.07
CA LEU A 297 18.56 4.72 23.08
C LEU A 297 19.80 4.61 23.98
N VAL A 298 20.35 3.41 24.13
CA VAL A 298 21.63 3.21 24.83
C VAL A 298 22.77 3.79 24.01
N GLU A 299 22.68 3.71 22.70
CA GLU A 299 23.65 4.26 21.76
C GLU A 299 23.48 5.76 21.53
N ASN A 300 22.26 6.30 21.70
CA ASN A 300 21.90 7.70 21.50
C ASN A 300 21.18 8.28 22.73
N PRO A 301 21.84 8.37 23.90
CA PRO A 301 21.19 8.76 25.16
C PRO A 301 20.72 10.22 25.20
N GLU A 302 21.22 11.08 24.31
CA GLU A 302 20.77 12.46 24.14
C GLU A 302 19.30 12.57 23.76
N LEU A 303 18.74 11.56 23.06
CA LEU A 303 17.33 11.50 22.67
C LEU A 303 16.37 11.46 23.87
N ILE A 304 16.87 10.98 25.01
CA ILE A 304 16.13 10.87 26.27
C ILE A 304 16.80 11.63 27.41
N SER A 305 17.57 12.67 27.09
CA SER A 305 18.32 13.46 28.08
C SER A 305 17.44 14.08 29.19
N GLY A 306 16.19 14.45 28.86
CA GLY A 306 15.20 14.94 29.84
C GLY A 306 14.86 13.87 30.88
N PRO A 307 14.28 12.71 30.48
CA PRO A 307 14.00 11.59 31.36
C PRO A 307 15.22 11.09 32.17
N LEU A 308 16.41 11.06 31.57
CA LEU A 308 17.64 10.65 32.28
C LEU A 308 18.01 11.64 33.39
N LYS A 309 17.92 12.96 33.13
CA LYS A 309 18.17 14.01 34.13
C LYS A 309 17.20 13.95 35.31
N GLU A 310 15.91 13.72 35.04
CA GLU A 310 14.87 13.56 36.07
C GLU A 310 15.16 12.37 37.00
N ASN A 311 15.83 11.35 36.49
CA ASN A 311 16.22 10.15 37.23
C ASN A 311 17.66 10.19 37.74
N ASN A 312 18.38 11.33 37.65
CA ASN A 312 19.76 11.50 38.05
C ASN A 312 20.73 10.48 37.40
N ILE A 313 20.50 10.20 36.11
CA ILE A 313 21.34 9.32 35.29
C ILE A 313 22.21 10.15 34.37
N ASP A 314 23.54 9.93 34.43
CA ASP A 314 24.50 10.57 33.54
C ASP A 314 24.42 9.95 32.13
N LEU A 315 24.57 10.80 31.10
CA LEU A 315 24.58 10.37 29.69
C LEU A 315 25.74 9.43 29.33
N GLU A 316 26.81 9.43 30.14
CA GLU A 316 27.98 8.57 29.96
C GLU A 316 27.85 7.23 30.67
N ASP A 317 26.87 7.07 31.59
CA ASP A 317 26.64 5.84 32.36
C ASP A 317 25.79 4.82 31.61
N LYS A 318 26.43 4.16 30.64
CA LYS A 318 25.76 3.14 29.80
C LYS A 318 25.04 2.07 30.57
N GLU A 319 25.58 1.65 31.74
CA GLU A 319 24.96 0.59 32.55
C GLU A 319 23.63 1.04 33.15
N LYS A 320 23.58 2.27 33.70
CA LYS A 320 22.34 2.83 34.23
C LYS A 320 21.33 3.13 33.13
N ILE A 321 21.80 3.66 31.97
CA ILE A 321 20.94 3.89 30.80
C ILE A 321 20.30 2.58 30.33
N THR A 322 21.08 1.51 30.14
CA THR A 322 20.56 0.19 29.75
C THR A 322 19.49 -0.32 30.73
N LYS A 323 19.71 -0.15 32.04
CA LYS A 323 18.71 -0.51 33.04
C LYS A 323 17.45 0.37 32.95
N PHE A 324 17.61 1.65 32.68
CA PHE A 324 16.51 2.61 32.57
C PHE A 324 15.61 2.36 31.35
N VAL A 325 16.20 2.00 30.20
CA VAL A 325 15.47 1.73 28.95
C VAL A 325 15.10 0.25 28.77
N LYS A 326 15.12 -0.53 29.87
CA LYS A 326 14.74 -1.96 29.90
C LYS A 326 13.39 -2.15 30.56
N PHE A 327 12.45 -2.72 29.82
CA PHE A 327 11.04 -2.83 30.21
C PHE A 327 10.59 -4.30 30.29
N GLN A 328 9.81 -4.63 31.31
CA GLN A 328 9.16 -5.93 31.39
C GLN A 328 7.82 -5.88 30.62
N GLY A 329 7.77 -6.57 29.49
CA GLY A 329 6.63 -6.60 28.58
C GLY A 329 6.65 -5.49 27.52
N GLN A 330 6.20 -5.84 26.32
CA GLN A 330 6.13 -4.96 25.16
C GLN A 330 5.29 -3.68 25.41
N GLN A 331 4.22 -3.81 26.21
CA GLN A 331 3.31 -2.70 26.44
C GLN A 331 4.01 -1.53 27.16
N LYS A 332 4.80 -1.80 28.22
CA LYS A 332 5.52 -0.74 28.95
C LYS A 332 6.55 -0.04 28.08
N LEU A 333 7.22 -0.79 27.22
CA LEU A 333 8.14 -0.20 26.26
C LEU A 333 7.40 0.72 25.27
N ARG A 334 6.26 0.29 24.73
CA ARG A 334 5.44 1.11 23.83
C ARG A 334 4.94 2.38 24.52
N GLU A 335 4.47 2.28 25.76
CA GLU A 335 4.05 3.43 26.57
C GLU A 335 5.22 4.42 26.73
N PHE A 336 6.42 3.96 27.03
CA PHE A 336 7.60 4.80 27.11
C PHE A 336 7.95 5.49 25.79
N LEU A 337 7.88 4.78 24.66
CA LEU A 337 8.10 5.35 23.34
C LEU A 337 7.02 6.39 22.99
N ASP A 338 5.77 6.17 23.39
CA ASP A 338 4.66 7.11 23.19
C ASP A 338 4.85 8.38 24.02
N GLU A 339 5.12 8.27 25.32
CA GLU A 339 5.29 9.37 26.26
C GLU A 339 6.46 10.29 25.84
N ASN A 340 7.53 9.70 25.33
CA ASN A 340 8.72 10.43 24.91
C ASN A 340 8.75 10.78 23.41
N LYS A 341 7.66 10.48 22.66
CA LYS A 341 7.51 10.77 21.21
C LYS A 341 8.65 10.19 20.35
N LEU A 342 9.06 8.98 20.65
CA LEU A 342 10.24 8.34 20.06
C LEU A 342 9.93 7.48 18.81
N TRP A 343 8.65 7.32 18.42
CA TRP A 343 8.29 6.50 17.27
C TRP A 343 8.83 7.03 15.95
N ASP A 344 8.73 8.34 15.71
CA ASP A 344 9.25 8.96 14.48
C ASP A 344 10.79 8.86 14.42
N ILE A 345 11.45 8.93 15.57
CA ILE A 345 12.91 8.76 15.66
C ILE A 345 13.29 7.32 15.34
N LEU A 346 12.56 6.35 15.91
CA LEU A 346 12.78 4.93 15.62
C LEU A 346 12.54 4.61 14.13
N GLU A 347 11.49 5.17 13.52
CA GLU A 347 11.22 5.04 12.09
C GLU A 347 12.37 5.59 11.24
N ASN A 348 12.89 6.78 11.59
CA ASN A 348 14.03 7.37 10.90
C ASN A 348 15.31 6.55 11.07
N SER A 349 15.61 6.05 12.28
CA SER A 349 16.75 5.18 12.52
C SER A 349 16.69 3.88 11.71
N LEU A 350 15.50 3.28 11.60
CA LEU A 350 15.27 2.13 10.73
C LEU A 350 15.50 2.49 9.25
N ALA A 351 14.99 3.62 8.78
CA ALA A 351 15.16 4.07 7.41
C ALA A 351 16.64 4.31 7.05
N GLU A 352 17.43 4.87 7.95
CA GLU A 352 18.87 5.08 7.78
C GLU A 352 19.66 3.76 7.69
N MET A 353 19.29 2.76 8.49
CA MET A 353 19.94 1.44 8.45
C MET A 353 19.63 0.68 7.14
N LEU A 354 18.53 1.02 6.47
CA LEU A 354 18.01 0.31 5.31
C LEU A 354 18.33 1.04 3.98
N SER A 355 18.93 2.23 4.03
CA SER A 355 19.37 3.03 2.86
C SER A 355 20.79 2.69 2.41
#